data_e9a8644916f19eff4c3917ae955b582a
#
_entry.id   e9a8644916f19eff4c3917ae955b582a
#
_cell.length_a   1.000
_cell.length_b   1.000
_cell.length_c   1.000
_cell.angle_alpha   90.00
_cell.angle_beta   90.00
_cell.angle_gamma   90.00
#
_symmetry.space_group_name_H-M   'P 1'
#
loop_
_entity.id
_entity.type
_entity.pdbx_description
1 polymer ?
#
loop_
_entity_poly.entity_id
_entity_poly.type
_entity_poly.pdbx_seq_one_letter_code
_entity_poly.pdbx_strand_id
1 'polypeptide(L)'
;MNNRVEYKEHIGVMKKEVADILTSLPSGIFIDATYGYGSHFNYFSNNALNLNFIGFDRDSEAIANAQLGHKVYKLNFAKIKDYLIENNISTLSGVFYDFGVSSHQIDSNNRGFSFQHNSNLDMRMDQTQNKSAMEVINQYSLKELINIFKKYGELQNSKQIANSIVNSRPMYTTNELKNLIQKSMPPQNPKFVEKAIRKVFQSIRIEVNDELSEIYDSLNGVKDFIQKDGAIICLTYHSLEDKIVKDFFKILTTGCVCDPKITVCICMQLPEYKYGKVKKLKPHYSEVLSNSRSKSATLRYGIKL
;
A
#
# COMPACT_ATOMS: atom_id res chain seq x y z
N MET A 1 13.40 10.80 -31.37
CA MET A 1 13.47 9.33 -31.26
C MET A 1 13.01 8.97 -29.84
N ASN A 2 11.78 8.46 -29.73
CA ASN A 2 11.20 8.09 -28.44
C ASN A 2 11.80 6.75 -27.99
N ASN A 3 12.73 6.80 -27.05
CA ASN A 3 13.15 5.62 -26.31
C ASN A 3 12.01 5.20 -25.38
N ARG A 4 11.02 4.50 -25.91
CA ARG A 4 10.12 3.68 -25.08
C ARG A 4 10.97 2.53 -24.58
N VAL A 5 11.34 2.58 -23.29
CA VAL A 5 11.88 1.41 -22.59
C VAL A 5 10.81 0.33 -22.70
N GLU A 6 11.11 -0.82 -23.29
CA GLU A 6 10.23 -1.98 -23.30
C GLU A 6 9.97 -2.41 -21.85
N TYR A 7 8.86 -1.96 -21.29
CA TYR A 7 8.40 -2.41 -20.00
C TYR A 7 7.93 -3.86 -20.12
N LYS A 8 8.59 -4.76 -19.42
CA LYS A 8 8.05 -6.08 -19.15
C LYS A 8 6.65 -5.88 -18.55
N GLU A 9 5.63 -6.35 -19.24
CA GLU A 9 4.23 -6.16 -18.85
C GLU A 9 4.04 -6.58 -17.39
N HIS A 10 3.76 -5.61 -16.53
CA HIS A 10 3.61 -5.87 -15.10
C HIS A 10 2.24 -6.50 -14.88
N ILE A 11 2.24 -7.76 -14.46
CA ILE A 11 1.01 -8.49 -14.15
C ILE A 11 0.52 -8.07 -12.76
N GLY A 12 -0.62 -7.37 -12.70
CA GLY A 12 -1.27 -7.02 -11.43
C GLY A 12 -1.59 -8.26 -10.59
N VAL A 13 -1.41 -8.15 -9.29
CA VAL A 13 -1.59 -9.26 -8.34
C VAL A 13 -3.08 -9.54 -8.13
N MET A 14 -3.50 -10.82 -8.19
CA MET A 14 -4.86 -11.28 -7.93
C MET A 14 -5.94 -10.54 -8.74
N LYS A 15 -5.58 -10.05 -9.95
CA LYS A 15 -6.50 -9.24 -10.75
C LYS A 15 -7.76 -9.98 -11.18
N LYS A 16 -7.68 -11.30 -11.35
CA LYS A 16 -8.83 -12.13 -11.68
C LYS A 16 -9.81 -12.23 -10.50
N GLU A 17 -9.29 -12.53 -9.32
CA GLU A 17 -10.08 -12.62 -8.10
C GLU A 17 -10.78 -11.29 -7.76
N VAL A 18 -10.09 -10.16 -8.00
CA VAL A 18 -10.71 -8.84 -7.84
C VAL A 18 -11.78 -8.61 -8.91
N ALA A 19 -11.49 -8.88 -10.19
CA ALA A 19 -12.48 -8.71 -11.27
C ALA A 19 -13.75 -9.55 -11.03
N ASP A 20 -13.62 -10.77 -10.52
CA ASP A 20 -14.77 -11.62 -10.16
C ASP A 20 -15.66 -10.96 -9.08
N ILE A 21 -15.09 -10.15 -8.18
CA ILE A 21 -15.86 -9.35 -7.23
C ILE A 21 -16.57 -8.21 -7.96
N LEU A 22 -15.86 -7.49 -8.84
CA LEU A 22 -16.40 -6.32 -9.54
C LEU A 22 -17.64 -6.64 -10.39
N THR A 23 -17.69 -7.82 -11.01
CA THR A 23 -18.84 -8.23 -11.85
C THR A 23 -20.16 -8.35 -11.06
N SER A 24 -20.09 -8.48 -9.74
CA SER A 24 -21.26 -8.57 -8.85
C SER A 24 -21.69 -7.22 -8.25
N LEU A 25 -20.92 -6.15 -8.49
CA LEU A 25 -21.21 -4.84 -7.92
C LEU A 25 -22.32 -4.12 -8.69
N PRO A 26 -23.09 -3.25 -8.00
CA PRO A 26 -24.04 -2.38 -8.67
C PRO A 26 -23.35 -1.41 -9.63
N SER A 27 -24.03 -0.98 -10.68
CA SER A 27 -23.51 0.02 -11.61
C SER A 27 -23.20 1.35 -10.93
N GLY A 28 -22.19 2.05 -11.40
CA GLY A 28 -21.80 3.37 -10.89
C GLY A 28 -20.31 3.63 -10.96
N ILE A 29 -19.84 4.60 -10.18
CA ILE A 29 -18.41 4.97 -10.14
C ILE A 29 -17.64 3.95 -9.31
N PHE A 30 -16.54 3.47 -9.87
CA PHE A 30 -15.57 2.62 -9.18
C PHE A 30 -14.19 3.29 -9.20
N ILE A 31 -13.55 3.34 -8.04
CA ILE A 31 -12.24 3.98 -7.89
C ILE A 31 -11.14 2.93 -7.80
N ASP A 32 -10.11 3.05 -8.64
CA ASP A 32 -8.80 2.47 -8.42
C ASP A 32 -7.94 3.52 -7.70
N ALA A 33 -7.76 3.36 -6.40
CA ALA A 33 -7.08 4.34 -5.55
C ALA A 33 -5.56 4.30 -5.66
N THR A 34 -5.01 3.32 -6.38
CA THR A 34 -3.59 3.02 -6.54
C THR A 34 -3.29 2.61 -7.97
N TYR A 35 -3.60 3.52 -8.91
CA TYR A 35 -3.56 3.25 -10.35
C TYR A 35 -2.23 2.66 -10.84
N GLY A 36 -1.09 3.13 -10.30
CA GLY A 36 0.24 2.71 -10.72
C GLY A 36 0.46 2.89 -12.22
N TYR A 37 0.72 1.80 -12.93
CA TYR A 37 0.84 1.77 -14.39
C TYR A 37 -0.39 1.18 -15.08
N GLY A 38 -1.53 1.13 -14.38
CA GLY A 38 -2.83 0.79 -14.94
C GLY A 38 -3.09 -0.70 -15.19
N SER A 39 -2.25 -1.61 -14.67
CA SER A 39 -2.42 -3.05 -14.89
C SER A 39 -3.74 -3.59 -14.35
N HIS A 40 -4.13 -3.20 -13.14
CA HIS A 40 -5.43 -3.53 -12.55
C HIS A 40 -6.55 -2.78 -13.27
N PHE A 41 -6.43 -1.46 -13.40
CA PHE A 41 -7.42 -0.61 -14.03
C PHE A 41 -7.81 -1.09 -15.44
N ASN A 42 -6.82 -1.38 -16.29
CA ASN A 42 -7.05 -1.88 -17.63
C ASN A 42 -7.78 -3.24 -17.62
N TYR A 43 -7.37 -4.15 -16.75
CA TYR A 43 -8.02 -5.44 -16.64
C TYR A 43 -9.46 -5.31 -16.14
N PHE A 44 -9.70 -4.46 -15.14
CA PHE A 44 -11.03 -4.25 -14.56
C PHE A 44 -11.99 -3.57 -15.54
N SER A 45 -11.56 -2.51 -16.21
CA SER A 45 -12.41 -1.78 -17.18
C SER A 45 -12.84 -2.64 -18.37
N ASN A 46 -12.04 -3.65 -18.73
CA ASN A 46 -12.40 -4.61 -19.77
C ASN A 46 -13.30 -5.75 -19.29
N ASN A 47 -13.41 -6.00 -17.98
CA ASN A 47 -14.15 -7.14 -17.44
C ASN A 47 -15.39 -6.75 -16.61
N ALA A 48 -15.54 -5.47 -16.23
CA ALA A 48 -16.67 -4.97 -15.44
C ALA A 48 -17.29 -3.74 -16.12
N LEU A 49 -17.96 -3.96 -17.25
CA LEU A 49 -18.48 -2.92 -18.16
C LEU A 49 -19.62 -2.07 -17.57
N ASN A 50 -20.21 -2.51 -16.46
CA ASN A 50 -21.23 -1.78 -15.73
C ASN A 50 -20.65 -0.69 -14.79
N LEU A 51 -19.33 -0.59 -14.69
CA LEU A 51 -18.65 0.34 -13.81
C LEU A 51 -17.96 1.48 -14.58
N ASN A 52 -18.02 2.68 -14.02
CA ASN A 52 -17.32 3.87 -14.54
C ASN A 52 -16.05 4.07 -13.70
N PHE A 53 -14.90 3.76 -14.28
CA PHE A 53 -13.63 3.77 -13.58
C PHE A 53 -13.00 5.16 -13.46
N ILE A 54 -12.49 5.47 -12.27
CA ILE A 54 -11.63 6.63 -11.99
C ILE A 54 -10.37 6.10 -11.28
N GLY A 55 -9.18 6.45 -11.79
CA GLY A 55 -7.90 6.09 -11.19
C GLY A 55 -7.27 7.24 -10.42
N PHE A 56 -6.64 6.95 -9.30
CA PHE A 56 -5.81 7.88 -8.55
C PHE A 56 -4.42 7.33 -8.32
N ASP A 57 -3.42 8.20 -8.41
CA ASP A 57 -2.08 7.90 -7.95
C ASP A 57 -1.40 9.18 -7.44
N ARG A 58 -0.55 9.07 -6.45
CA ARG A 58 0.27 10.17 -5.96
C ARG A 58 1.54 10.39 -6.79
N ASP A 59 2.00 9.34 -7.51
CA ASP A 59 3.21 9.35 -8.30
C ASP A 59 2.98 10.03 -9.66
N SER A 60 3.67 11.14 -9.89
CA SER A 60 3.58 11.88 -11.16
C SER A 60 4.03 11.04 -12.37
N GLU A 61 4.95 10.06 -12.18
CA GLU A 61 5.38 9.16 -13.26
C GLU A 61 4.24 8.20 -13.65
N ALA A 62 3.47 7.70 -12.68
CA ALA A 62 2.30 6.87 -12.95
C ALA A 62 1.24 7.63 -13.77
N ILE A 63 0.98 8.90 -13.40
CA ILE A 63 0.03 9.76 -14.10
C ILE A 63 0.50 10.07 -15.53
N ALA A 64 1.78 10.40 -15.71
CA ALA A 64 2.35 10.70 -17.03
C ALA A 64 2.31 9.49 -17.99
N ASN A 65 2.29 8.27 -17.46
CA ASN A 65 2.21 7.03 -18.23
C ASN A 65 0.78 6.44 -18.29
N ALA A 66 -0.23 7.18 -17.82
CA ALA A 66 -1.62 6.72 -17.91
C ALA A 66 -2.03 6.44 -19.35
N GLN A 67 -2.77 5.33 -19.54
CA GLN A 67 -3.22 4.94 -20.88
C GLN A 67 -4.27 5.91 -21.43
N LEU A 68 -4.25 6.13 -22.73
CA LEU A 68 -5.20 7.01 -23.38
C LEU A 68 -6.65 6.50 -23.14
N GLY A 69 -7.52 7.41 -22.75
CA GLY A 69 -8.92 7.10 -22.43
C GLY A 69 -9.19 6.72 -20.97
N HIS A 70 -8.15 6.46 -20.15
CA HIS A 70 -8.34 6.28 -18.72
C HIS A 70 -8.51 7.63 -18.03
N LYS A 71 -9.53 7.75 -17.16
CA LYS A 71 -9.72 8.91 -16.28
C LYS A 71 -8.85 8.73 -15.04
N VAL A 72 -7.67 9.34 -15.05
CA VAL A 72 -6.68 9.21 -13.97
C VAL A 72 -6.25 10.58 -13.49
N TYR A 73 -6.16 10.76 -12.17
CA TYR A 73 -5.81 12.04 -11.55
C TYR A 73 -4.67 11.86 -10.55
N LYS A 74 -3.78 12.86 -10.47
CA LYS A 74 -2.77 12.91 -9.43
C LYS A 74 -3.45 13.23 -8.10
N LEU A 75 -3.61 12.22 -7.26
CA LEU A 75 -4.21 12.35 -5.93
C LEU A 75 -3.64 11.29 -4.98
N ASN A 76 -3.32 11.72 -3.75
CA ASN A 76 -3.07 10.77 -2.68
C ASN A 76 -4.40 10.16 -2.23
N PHE A 77 -4.48 8.83 -2.13
CA PHE A 77 -5.73 8.14 -1.77
C PHE A 77 -6.31 8.59 -0.40
N ALA A 78 -5.49 9.08 0.53
CA ALA A 78 -5.97 9.67 1.78
C ALA A 78 -6.90 10.88 1.56
N LYS A 79 -6.86 11.49 0.36
CA LYS A 79 -7.67 12.65 -0.04
C LYS A 79 -8.87 12.31 -0.92
N ILE A 80 -9.19 11.04 -1.10
CA ILE A 80 -10.34 10.61 -1.93
C ILE A 80 -11.64 11.22 -1.41
N LYS A 81 -11.84 11.28 -0.09
CA LYS A 81 -13.02 11.91 0.50
C LYS A 81 -13.19 13.37 0.06
N ASP A 82 -12.11 14.15 0.13
CA ASP A 82 -12.12 15.56 -0.27
C ASP A 82 -12.49 15.71 -1.75
N TYR A 83 -11.86 14.88 -2.61
CA TYR A 83 -12.18 14.83 -4.04
C TYR A 83 -13.65 14.49 -4.32
N LEU A 84 -14.23 13.54 -3.60
CA LEU A 84 -15.65 13.16 -3.77
C LEU A 84 -16.58 14.32 -3.43
N ILE A 85 -16.30 15.02 -2.34
CA ILE A 85 -17.08 16.17 -1.90
C ILE A 85 -16.99 17.32 -2.93
N GLU A 86 -15.77 17.67 -3.35
CA GLU A 86 -15.51 18.76 -4.31
C GLU A 86 -16.15 18.50 -5.68
N ASN A 87 -16.25 17.23 -6.10
CA ASN A 87 -16.84 16.85 -7.39
C ASN A 87 -18.32 16.44 -7.27
N ASN A 88 -18.97 16.65 -6.12
CA ASN A 88 -20.36 16.30 -5.85
C ASN A 88 -20.68 14.82 -6.13
N ILE A 89 -19.73 13.92 -5.86
CA ILE A 89 -19.90 12.48 -5.98
C ILE A 89 -20.40 11.94 -4.65
N SER A 90 -21.66 11.58 -4.58
CA SER A 90 -22.32 11.14 -3.34
C SER A 90 -22.24 9.64 -3.11
N THR A 91 -22.05 8.83 -4.17
CA THR A 91 -22.04 7.37 -4.07
C THR A 91 -21.02 6.72 -4.99
N LEU A 92 -20.46 5.59 -4.53
CA LEU A 92 -19.52 4.75 -5.25
C LEU A 92 -20.03 3.31 -5.29
N SER A 93 -19.86 2.64 -6.41
CA SER A 93 -20.03 1.18 -6.51
C SER A 93 -18.92 0.45 -5.78
N GLY A 94 -17.75 1.05 -5.65
CA GLY A 94 -16.67 0.51 -4.85
C GLY A 94 -15.36 1.25 -5.01
N VAL A 95 -14.40 0.80 -4.22
CA VAL A 95 -13.02 1.28 -4.28
C VAL A 95 -12.05 0.11 -4.11
N PHE A 96 -10.99 0.14 -4.90
CA PHE A 96 -9.89 -0.82 -4.85
C PHE A 96 -8.60 -0.15 -4.42
N TYR A 97 -7.86 -0.83 -3.56
CA TYR A 97 -6.53 -0.45 -3.09
C TYR A 97 -5.55 -1.60 -3.32
N ASP A 98 -4.46 -1.33 -4.01
CA ASP A 98 -3.28 -2.19 -4.09
C ASP A 98 -2.17 -1.50 -3.29
N PHE A 99 -2.11 -1.76 -1.97
CA PHE A 99 -1.19 -1.05 -1.08
C PHE A 99 0.26 -1.43 -1.33
N GLY A 100 1.15 -0.52 -1.00
CA GLY A 100 2.59 -0.69 -1.13
C GLY A 100 3.18 0.05 -2.33
N VAL A 101 4.29 -0.45 -2.84
CA VAL A 101 5.07 0.17 -3.93
C VAL A 101 4.79 -0.51 -5.26
N SER A 102 4.74 0.28 -6.33
CA SER A 102 4.64 -0.26 -7.68
C SER A 102 5.94 -0.98 -8.07
N SER A 103 5.82 -1.94 -8.99
CA SER A 103 7.03 -2.61 -9.50
C SER A 103 7.97 -1.65 -10.21
N HIS A 104 7.44 -0.64 -10.88
CA HIS A 104 8.27 0.40 -11.49
C HIS A 104 9.12 1.14 -10.45
N GLN A 105 8.53 1.51 -9.30
CA GLN A 105 9.27 2.15 -8.22
C GLN A 105 10.39 1.25 -7.66
N ILE A 106 10.16 -0.07 -7.57
CA ILE A 106 11.18 -1.03 -7.11
C ILE A 106 12.28 -1.22 -8.17
N ASP A 107 11.90 -1.32 -9.44
CA ASP A 107 12.82 -1.63 -10.54
C ASP A 107 13.57 -0.40 -11.04
N SER A 108 13.12 0.79 -10.70
CA SER A 108 13.76 2.05 -11.08
C SER A 108 15.03 2.30 -10.28
N ASN A 109 16.16 2.50 -10.99
CA ASN A 109 17.48 2.67 -10.40
C ASN A 109 17.70 4.03 -9.71
N ASN A 110 16.74 4.95 -9.75
CA ASN A 110 16.89 6.32 -9.20
C ASN A 110 15.89 6.63 -8.08
N ARG A 111 14.94 5.73 -7.77
CA ARG A 111 13.89 5.95 -6.78
C ARG A 111 14.25 5.49 -5.35
N GLY A 112 15.29 4.69 -5.17
CA GLY A 112 15.81 4.26 -3.86
C GLY A 112 14.96 3.23 -3.09
N PHE A 113 13.91 2.65 -3.67
CA PHE A 113 13.07 1.64 -3.02
C PHE A 113 13.73 0.27 -2.88
N SER A 114 14.70 -0.03 -3.73
CA SER A 114 15.41 -1.31 -3.75
C SER A 114 16.83 -1.18 -3.19
N PHE A 115 17.24 -2.14 -2.38
CA PHE A 115 18.63 -2.30 -1.94
C PHE A 115 19.44 -3.23 -2.85
N GLN A 116 18.88 -3.67 -3.96
CA GLN A 116 19.57 -4.48 -4.96
C GLN A 116 20.38 -3.62 -5.94
N HIS A 117 19.97 -2.38 -6.13
CA HIS A 117 20.64 -1.39 -6.99
C HIS A 117 21.21 -0.25 -6.13
N ASN A 118 22.29 0.34 -6.60
CA ASN A 118 22.85 1.53 -5.97
C ASN A 118 22.08 2.77 -6.45
N SER A 119 21.33 3.38 -5.55
CA SER A 119 20.51 4.56 -5.83
C SER A 119 20.67 5.59 -4.73
N ASN A 120 20.23 6.83 -4.97
CA ASN A 120 20.05 7.80 -3.91
C ASN A 120 19.02 7.31 -2.89
N LEU A 121 19.17 7.70 -1.62
CA LEU A 121 18.20 7.43 -0.54
C LEU A 121 16.98 8.36 -0.68
N ASP A 122 16.11 8.08 -1.66
CA ASP A 122 14.90 8.87 -1.91
C ASP A 122 13.68 8.23 -1.25
N MET A 123 13.16 7.15 -1.76
CA MET A 123 11.96 6.38 -1.33
C MET A 123 10.66 7.18 -1.32
N ARG A 124 10.59 8.38 -1.90
CA ARG A 124 9.34 9.14 -2.03
C ARG A 124 8.47 8.57 -3.14
N MET A 125 7.24 8.25 -2.84
CA MET A 125 6.23 7.92 -3.86
C MET A 125 5.82 9.18 -4.62
N ASP A 126 5.55 10.27 -3.92
CA ASP A 126 5.39 11.61 -4.50
C ASP A 126 6.71 12.38 -4.39
N GLN A 127 7.42 12.55 -5.50
CA GLN A 127 8.73 13.24 -5.53
C GLN A 127 8.63 14.75 -5.25
N THR A 128 7.41 15.32 -5.17
CA THR A 128 7.22 16.73 -4.82
C THR A 128 7.24 16.98 -3.31
N GLN A 129 7.13 15.93 -2.48
CA GLN A 129 7.25 16.08 -1.02
C GLN A 129 8.70 16.31 -0.58
N ASN A 130 8.90 16.98 0.56
CA ASN A 130 10.24 17.30 1.06
C ASN A 130 10.91 16.13 1.76
N LYS A 131 10.15 15.32 2.53
CA LYS A 131 10.70 14.23 3.36
C LYS A 131 11.09 13.03 2.48
N SER A 132 12.39 12.78 2.34
CA SER A 132 12.99 11.62 1.66
C SER A 132 13.65 10.66 2.66
N ALA A 133 14.08 9.50 2.18
CA ALA A 133 14.86 8.57 2.99
C ALA A 133 16.20 9.18 3.45
N MET A 134 16.75 10.13 2.67
CA MET A 134 17.97 10.84 3.03
C MET A 134 17.76 11.71 4.28
N GLU A 135 16.65 12.48 4.35
CA GLU A 135 16.30 13.25 5.56
C GLU A 135 16.08 12.33 6.76
N VAL A 136 15.33 11.26 6.61
CA VAL A 136 15.07 10.29 7.71
C VAL A 136 16.40 9.73 8.24
N ILE A 137 17.29 9.29 7.36
CA ILE A 137 18.55 8.68 7.75
C ILE A 137 19.51 9.70 8.37
N ASN A 138 19.61 10.91 7.81
CA ASN A 138 20.64 11.87 8.20
C ASN A 138 20.20 12.84 9.30
N GLN A 139 18.89 13.13 9.43
CA GLN A 139 18.42 14.18 10.34
C GLN A 139 17.67 13.64 11.58
N TYR A 140 17.03 12.45 11.48
CA TYR A 140 16.30 11.89 12.62
C TYR A 140 17.25 11.61 13.80
N SER A 141 16.80 11.90 15.01
CA SER A 141 17.51 11.54 16.22
C SER A 141 17.62 10.02 16.38
N LEU A 142 18.55 9.57 17.19
CA LEU A 142 18.69 8.15 17.55
C LEU A 142 17.38 7.54 18.06
N LYS A 143 16.62 8.30 18.87
CA LYS A 143 15.34 7.86 19.44
C LYS A 143 14.28 7.67 18.37
N GLU A 144 14.19 8.57 17.41
CA GLU A 144 13.25 8.48 16.27
C GLU A 144 13.57 7.29 15.37
N LEU A 145 14.85 7.07 15.01
CA LEU A 145 15.26 5.90 14.25
C LEU A 145 14.93 4.58 14.96
N ILE A 146 15.22 4.49 16.26
CA ILE A 146 14.85 3.30 17.04
C ILE A 146 13.34 3.08 17.01
N ASN A 147 12.55 4.15 17.13
CA ASN A 147 11.10 4.07 17.13
C ASN A 147 10.55 3.54 15.81
N ILE A 148 10.98 4.10 14.65
CA ILE A 148 10.51 3.64 13.34
C ILE A 148 10.94 2.20 13.06
N PHE A 149 12.16 1.80 13.42
CA PHE A 149 12.64 0.43 13.22
C PHE A 149 11.93 -0.58 14.12
N LYS A 150 11.52 -0.20 15.32
CA LYS A 150 10.68 -1.04 16.18
C LYS A 150 9.23 -1.09 15.65
N LYS A 151 8.64 0.07 15.39
CA LYS A 151 7.23 0.21 15.04
C LYS A 151 6.92 -0.39 13.67
N TYR A 152 7.73 -0.08 12.66
CA TYR A 152 7.47 -0.48 11.27
C TYR A 152 8.29 -1.68 10.81
N GLY A 153 9.44 -1.93 11.42
CA GLY A 153 10.31 -3.06 11.08
C GLY A 153 10.16 -4.25 12.02
N GLU A 154 9.57 -4.06 13.21
CA GLU A 154 9.54 -5.07 14.26
C GLU A 154 10.95 -5.66 14.52
N LEU A 155 11.98 -4.79 14.46
CA LEU A 155 13.38 -5.17 14.57
C LEU A 155 13.80 -5.26 16.03
N GLN A 156 14.28 -6.43 16.45
CA GLN A 156 14.83 -6.63 17.81
C GLN A 156 16.13 -5.85 18.03
N ASN A 157 16.98 -5.78 17.01
CA ASN A 157 18.26 -5.07 17.01
C ASN A 157 18.17 -3.61 16.56
N SER A 158 16.98 -2.99 16.65
CA SER A 158 16.72 -1.60 16.23
C SER A 158 17.69 -0.58 16.81
N LYS A 159 18.04 -0.72 18.11
CA LYS A 159 19.00 0.18 18.79
C LYS A 159 20.41 0.08 18.20
N GLN A 160 20.87 -1.13 17.92
CA GLN A 160 22.21 -1.36 17.35
C GLN A 160 22.31 -0.75 15.95
N ILE A 161 21.33 -1.05 15.08
CA ILE A 161 21.28 -0.51 13.70
C ILE A 161 21.19 1.01 13.73
N ALA A 162 20.30 1.59 14.54
CA ALA A 162 20.14 3.04 14.64
C ALA A 162 21.43 3.75 15.15
N ASN A 163 22.13 3.19 16.14
CA ASN A 163 23.43 3.71 16.58
C ASN A 163 24.47 3.69 15.45
N SER A 164 24.55 2.57 14.71
CA SER A 164 25.46 2.45 13.58
C SER A 164 25.17 3.51 12.51
N ILE A 165 23.89 3.77 12.21
CA ILE A 165 23.48 4.80 11.27
C ILE A 165 23.93 6.18 11.75
N VAL A 166 23.61 6.56 12.99
CA VAL A 166 23.94 7.88 13.54
C VAL A 166 25.46 8.14 13.52
N ASN A 167 26.26 7.11 13.88
CA ASN A 167 27.73 7.22 13.92
C ASN A 167 28.39 7.23 12.54
N SER A 168 27.67 6.85 11.48
CA SER A 168 28.21 6.75 10.11
C SER A 168 27.66 7.80 9.15
N ARG A 169 26.97 8.80 9.67
CA ARG A 169 26.45 9.93 8.88
C ARG A 169 27.57 10.81 8.34
N PRO A 170 27.37 11.45 7.17
CA PRO A 170 26.19 11.38 6.31
C PRO A 170 26.16 10.14 5.41
N MET A 171 24.97 9.70 5.01
CA MET A 171 24.75 8.63 4.03
C MET A 171 23.83 9.12 2.90
N TYR A 172 24.16 8.74 1.67
CA TYR A 172 23.49 9.24 0.46
C TYR A 172 22.87 8.14 -0.40
N THR A 173 23.38 6.91 -0.29
CA THR A 173 23.01 5.82 -1.20
C THR A 173 22.44 4.59 -0.48
N THR A 174 21.64 3.84 -1.22
CA THR A 174 21.08 2.56 -0.75
C THR A 174 22.18 1.54 -0.43
N ASN A 175 23.29 1.54 -1.17
CA ASN A 175 24.42 0.65 -0.92
C ASN A 175 25.16 1.00 0.38
N GLU A 176 25.36 2.28 0.68
CA GLU A 176 25.97 2.70 1.95
C GLU A 176 25.15 2.20 3.14
N LEU A 177 23.82 2.42 3.09
CA LEU A 177 22.92 1.97 4.13
C LEU A 177 22.90 0.43 4.25
N LYS A 178 22.79 -0.28 3.12
CA LYS A 178 22.82 -1.75 3.08
C LYS A 178 24.10 -2.31 3.72
N ASN A 179 25.27 -1.81 3.27
CA ASN A 179 26.58 -2.25 3.76
C ASN A 179 26.76 -1.96 5.25
N LEU A 180 26.27 -0.81 5.72
CA LEU A 180 26.29 -0.47 7.13
C LEU A 180 25.46 -1.46 7.96
N ILE A 181 24.24 -1.76 7.55
CA ILE A 181 23.37 -2.73 8.23
C ILE A 181 24.06 -4.10 8.29
N GLN A 182 24.66 -4.56 7.18
CA GLN A 182 25.39 -5.82 7.13
C GLN A 182 26.53 -5.86 8.14
N LYS A 183 27.34 -4.79 8.23
CA LYS A 183 28.46 -4.67 9.17
C LYS A 183 28.02 -4.51 10.62
N SER A 184 26.86 -3.90 10.87
CA SER A 184 26.33 -3.66 12.20
C SER A 184 25.75 -4.91 12.86
N MET A 185 25.51 -5.97 12.10
CA MET A 185 24.95 -7.21 12.61
C MET A 185 26.08 -8.19 12.99
N PRO A 186 25.93 -8.97 14.08
CA PRO A 186 26.86 -10.03 14.36
C PRO A 186 26.88 -11.06 13.22
N PRO A 187 27.97 -11.84 13.07
CA PRO A 187 28.03 -12.89 12.06
C PRO A 187 26.83 -13.84 12.20
N GLN A 188 25.94 -13.81 11.22
CA GLN A 188 24.71 -14.60 11.20
C GLN A 188 24.44 -15.19 9.81
N ASN A 189 23.47 -16.08 9.75
CA ASN A 189 23.00 -16.62 8.47
C ASN A 189 22.61 -15.46 7.53
N PRO A 190 23.10 -15.45 6.28
CA PRO A 190 22.84 -14.38 5.30
C PRO A 190 21.36 -14.04 5.13
N LYS A 191 20.46 -15.04 5.28
CA LYS A 191 19.01 -14.81 5.22
C LYS A 191 18.48 -13.90 6.34
N PHE A 192 19.07 -13.97 7.55
CA PHE A 192 18.69 -13.07 8.65
C PHE A 192 19.15 -11.63 8.39
N VAL A 193 20.35 -11.48 7.86
CA VAL A 193 20.89 -10.17 7.49
C VAL A 193 20.05 -9.53 6.39
N GLU A 194 19.73 -10.28 5.32
CA GLU A 194 18.85 -9.79 4.25
C GLU A 194 17.46 -9.41 4.77
N LYS A 195 16.88 -10.22 5.66
CA LYS A 195 15.61 -9.91 6.30
C LYS A 195 15.67 -8.61 7.11
N ALA A 196 16.77 -8.36 7.83
CA ALA A 196 16.94 -7.12 8.58
C ALA A 196 17.07 -5.91 7.65
N ILE A 197 17.85 -6.01 6.57
CA ILE A 197 17.96 -4.97 5.55
C ILE A 197 16.58 -4.63 4.99
N ARG A 198 15.83 -5.64 4.56
CA ARG A 198 14.46 -5.47 4.02
C ARG A 198 13.55 -4.75 4.99
N LYS A 199 13.60 -5.11 6.29
CA LYS A 199 12.80 -4.48 7.34
C LYS A 199 13.21 -3.04 7.63
N VAL A 200 14.51 -2.71 7.57
CA VAL A 200 14.98 -1.32 7.70
C VAL A 200 14.49 -0.48 6.53
N PHE A 201 14.67 -0.95 5.30
CA PHE A 201 14.18 -0.26 4.10
C PHE A 201 12.65 -0.06 4.13
N GLN A 202 11.90 -1.09 4.50
CA GLN A 202 10.45 -0.99 4.71
C GLN A 202 10.09 0.05 5.76
N SER A 203 10.81 0.09 6.88
CA SER A 203 10.54 1.06 7.96
C SER A 203 10.74 2.51 7.52
N ILE A 204 11.81 2.75 6.77
CA ILE A 204 12.11 4.07 6.22
C ILE A 204 11.05 4.45 5.17
N ARG A 205 10.68 3.53 4.28
CA ARG A 205 9.67 3.76 3.25
C ARG A 205 8.31 4.15 3.86
N ILE A 206 7.87 3.40 4.87
CA ILE A 206 6.62 3.69 5.59
C ILE A 206 6.67 5.07 6.23
N GLU A 207 7.80 5.43 6.85
CA GLU A 207 7.99 6.73 7.49
C GLU A 207 8.03 7.88 6.48
N VAL A 208 8.73 7.70 5.35
CA VAL A 208 8.82 8.70 4.29
C VAL A 208 7.45 9.01 3.69
N ASN A 209 6.64 7.98 3.46
CA ASN A 209 5.38 8.08 2.72
C ASN A 209 4.13 8.11 3.60
N ASP A 210 4.29 8.04 4.91
CA ASP A 210 3.20 8.03 5.90
C ASP A 210 2.13 6.95 5.63
N GLU A 211 2.58 5.80 5.08
CA GLU A 211 1.72 4.79 4.46
C GLU A 211 0.59 4.31 5.37
N LEU A 212 0.87 4.06 6.65
CA LEU A 212 -0.10 3.42 7.54
C LEU A 212 -1.23 4.38 7.99
N SER A 213 -0.92 5.66 8.24
CA SER A 213 -1.96 6.64 8.57
C SER A 213 -2.83 6.95 7.35
N GLU A 214 -2.22 7.07 6.18
CA GLU A 214 -2.94 7.30 4.93
C GLU A 214 -3.92 6.17 4.60
N ILE A 215 -3.55 4.90 4.82
CA ILE A 215 -4.47 3.75 4.69
C ILE A 215 -5.66 3.92 5.63
N TYR A 216 -5.40 4.23 6.90
CA TYR A 216 -6.46 4.41 7.89
C TYR A 216 -7.40 5.55 7.51
N ASP A 217 -6.86 6.71 7.15
CA ASP A 217 -7.63 7.90 6.79
C ASP A 217 -8.48 7.68 5.54
N SER A 218 -7.89 7.05 4.52
CA SER A 218 -8.60 6.76 3.27
C SER A 218 -9.77 5.80 3.49
N LEU A 219 -9.55 4.69 4.18
CA LEU A 219 -10.60 3.69 4.44
C LEU A 219 -11.76 4.30 5.22
N ASN A 220 -11.47 5.10 6.26
CA ASN A 220 -12.51 5.80 7.02
C ASN A 220 -13.17 6.93 6.23
N GLY A 221 -12.42 7.57 5.32
CA GLY A 221 -12.95 8.62 4.46
C GLY A 221 -13.97 8.14 3.43
N VAL A 222 -13.78 6.94 2.86
CA VAL A 222 -14.61 6.47 1.74
C VAL A 222 -15.78 5.57 2.16
N LYS A 223 -15.75 4.98 3.35
CA LYS A 223 -16.73 3.95 3.77
C LYS A 223 -18.19 4.38 3.66
N ASP A 224 -18.47 5.65 3.91
CA ASP A 224 -19.82 6.21 3.92
C ASP A 224 -20.32 6.54 2.50
N PHE A 225 -19.42 6.65 1.52
CA PHE A 225 -19.75 6.87 0.11
C PHE A 225 -20.08 5.58 -0.65
N ILE A 226 -19.76 4.41 -0.10
CA ILE A 226 -20.08 3.14 -0.76
C ILE A 226 -21.59 2.92 -0.71
N GLN A 227 -22.21 2.74 -1.88
CA GLN A 227 -23.64 2.42 -1.98
C GLN A 227 -23.92 1.01 -1.50
N LYS A 228 -25.20 0.71 -1.26
CA LYS A 228 -25.65 -0.64 -0.91
C LYS A 228 -25.16 -1.66 -1.96
N ASP A 229 -24.70 -2.82 -1.49
CA ASP A 229 -24.08 -3.89 -2.28
C ASP A 229 -22.77 -3.50 -2.99
N GLY A 230 -22.28 -2.27 -2.81
CA GLY A 230 -20.94 -1.85 -3.23
C GLY A 230 -19.83 -2.41 -2.34
N ALA A 231 -18.57 -2.29 -2.76
CA ALA A 231 -17.46 -2.92 -2.06
C ALA A 231 -16.26 -1.99 -1.79
N ILE A 232 -15.58 -2.25 -0.66
CA ILE A 232 -14.20 -1.82 -0.41
C ILE A 232 -13.31 -3.04 -0.55
N ILE A 233 -12.27 -2.96 -1.42
CA ILE A 233 -11.40 -4.08 -1.78
C ILE A 233 -9.95 -3.67 -1.55
N CYS A 234 -9.19 -4.45 -0.76
CA CYS A 234 -7.83 -4.12 -0.37
C CYS A 234 -6.88 -5.30 -0.61
N LEU A 235 -5.79 -5.05 -1.34
CA LEU A 235 -4.60 -5.88 -1.39
C LEU A 235 -3.55 -5.31 -0.43
N THR A 236 -2.94 -6.17 0.38
CA THR A 236 -1.90 -5.83 1.35
C THR A 236 -0.72 -6.78 1.19
N TYR A 237 0.50 -6.32 1.49
CA TYR A 237 1.72 -7.11 1.26
C TYR A 237 2.54 -7.34 2.53
N HIS A 238 2.24 -6.65 3.62
CA HIS A 238 2.88 -6.89 4.93
C HIS A 238 1.89 -6.80 6.10
N SER A 239 2.33 -7.32 7.25
CA SER A 239 1.51 -7.48 8.46
C SER A 239 0.88 -6.20 8.98
N LEU A 240 1.56 -5.04 8.84
CA LEU A 240 1.05 -3.76 9.35
C LEU A 240 -0.10 -3.23 8.51
N GLU A 241 0.00 -3.28 7.18
CA GLU A 241 -1.13 -2.97 6.27
C GLU A 241 -2.31 -3.90 6.54
N ASP A 242 -2.06 -5.21 6.55
CA ASP A 242 -3.09 -6.23 6.75
C ASP A 242 -3.79 -6.08 8.09
N LYS A 243 -3.07 -5.64 9.14
CA LYS A 243 -3.65 -5.37 10.46
C LYS A 243 -4.67 -4.22 10.39
N ILE A 244 -4.31 -3.10 9.76
CA ILE A 244 -5.23 -1.94 9.63
C ILE A 244 -6.50 -2.34 8.89
N VAL A 245 -6.34 -2.98 7.72
CA VAL A 245 -7.48 -3.42 6.90
C VAL A 245 -8.35 -4.45 7.63
N LYS A 246 -7.73 -5.41 8.33
CA LYS A 246 -8.43 -6.42 9.13
C LYS A 246 -9.23 -5.77 10.26
N ASP A 247 -8.62 -4.84 11.00
CA ASP A 247 -9.24 -4.19 12.14
C ASP A 247 -10.37 -3.26 11.67
N PHE A 248 -10.20 -2.56 10.55
CA PHE A 248 -11.23 -1.78 9.87
C PHE A 248 -12.46 -2.63 9.52
N PHE A 249 -12.29 -3.72 8.78
CA PHE A 249 -13.43 -4.59 8.44
C PHE A 249 -14.04 -5.29 9.66
N LYS A 250 -13.24 -5.61 10.68
CA LYS A 250 -13.77 -6.16 11.92
C LYS A 250 -14.81 -5.22 12.56
N ILE A 251 -14.47 -3.93 12.66
CA ILE A 251 -15.38 -2.91 13.22
C ILE A 251 -16.66 -2.83 12.37
N LEU A 252 -16.54 -2.68 11.08
CA LEU A 252 -17.69 -2.50 10.18
C LEU A 252 -18.60 -3.72 10.05
N THR A 253 -18.05 -4.92 10.23
CA THR A 253 -18.82 -6.17 10.10
C THR A 253 -19.40 -6.68 11.42
N THR A 254 -18.92 -6.18 12.55
CA THR A 254 -19.52 -6.52 13.86
C THR A 254 -20.53 -5.47 14.32
N GLY A 255 -20.39 -4.22 13.84
CA GLY A 255 -21.20 -3.09 14.27
C GLY A 255 -21.02 -2.68 15.73
N CYS A 256 -20.70 -3.62 16.60
CA CYS A 256 -20.55 -3.37 18.03
C CYS A 256 -19.21 -2.71 18.37
N VAL A 257 -19.27 -1.57 19.09
CA VAL A 257 -18.10 -0.81 19.60
C VAL A 257 -17.94 -0.90 21.12
N CYS A 258 -18.71 -1.75 21.79
CA CYS A 258 -18.62 -1.95 23.24
C CYS A 258 -17.26 -2.54 23.64
N ASP A 259 -16.84 -2.25 24.88
CA ASP A 259 -15.69 -2.93 25.49
C ASP A 259 -15.91 -4.45 25.44
N PRO A 260 -14.93 -5.24 24.99
CA PRO A 260 -15.03 -6.71 24.95
C PRO A 260 -15.37 -7.38 26.29
N LYS A 261 -15.22 -6.68 27.43
CA LYS A 261 -15.60 -7.15 28.76
C LYS A 261 -17.10 -7.06 29.05
N ILE A 262 -17.84 -6.30 28.24
CA ILE A 262 -19.29 -6.16 28.37
C ILE A 262 -19.94 -7.37 27.73
N THR A 263 -20.67 -8.14 28.52
CA THR A 263 -21.33 -9.39 28.08
C THR A 263 -22.57 -9.16 27.22
N VAL A 264 -23.24 -8.01 27.39
CA VAL A 264 -24.44 -7.65 26.61
C VAL A 264 -24.19 -6.36 25.87
N CYS A 265 -24.40 -6.34 24.55
CA CYS A 265 -24.20 -5.16 23.73
C CYS A 265 -25.15 -4.03 24.14
N ILE A 266 -24.59 -2.85 24.48
CA ILE A 266 -25.33 -1.65 24.88
C ILE A 266 -25.28 -0.54 23.82
N CYS A 267 -24.41 -0.65 22.78
CA CYS A 267 -24.28 0.39 21.76
C CYS A 267 -25.37 0.30 20.69
N MET A 268 -26.07 -0.82 20.56
CA MET A 268 -27.14 -1.08 19.56
C MET A 268 -26.72 -0.80 18.11
N GLN A 269 -25.41 -0.72 17.82
CA GLN A 269 -24.93 -0.50 16.45
C GLN A 269 -25.05 -1.76 15.63
N LEU A 270 -25.57 -1.63 14.42
CA LEU A 270 -25.68 -2.72 13.46
C LEU A 270 -24.44 -2.76 12.56
N PRO A 271 -24.09 -3.94 12.01
CA PRO A 271 -23.07 -4.03 11.00
C PRO A 271 -23.42 -3.17 9.79
N GLU A 272 -22.45 -2.40 9.31
CA GLU A 272 -22.59 -1.62 8.08
C GLU A 272 -22.15 -2.40 6.84
N TYR A 273 -21.27 -3.38 7.03
CA TYR A 273 -20.70 -4.22 5.99
C TYR A 273 -20.80 -5.70 6.38
N LYS A 274 -20.80 -6.56 5.38
CA LYS A 274 -20.51 -7.99 5.53
C LYS A 274 -19.18 -8.32 4.88
N TYR A 275 -18.46 -9.31 5.39
CA TYR A 275 -17.33 -9.86 4.67
C TYR A 275 -17.80 -10.43 3.33
N GLY A 276 -16.93 -10.39 2.32
CA GLY A 276 -17.13 -11.15 1.11
C GLY A 276 -17.25 -12.66 1.36
N LYS A 277 -17.00 -13.47 0.34
CA LYS A 277 -17.12 -14.94 0.47
C LYS A 277 -16.26 -15.51 1.60
N VAL A 278 -15.10 -14.90 1.85
CA VAL A 278 -14.16 -15.26 2.93
C VAL A 278 -13.53 -14.02 3.54
N LYS A 279 -13.05 -14.12 4.80
CA LYS A 279 -12.40 -12.98 5.49
C LYS A 279 -11.07 -12.56 4.90
N LYS A 280 -10.39 -13.46 4.16
CA LYS A 280 -9.14 -13.20 3.45
C LYS A 280 -8.95 -14.22 2.34
N LEU A 281 -8.35 -13.79 1.23
CA LEU A 281 -7.89 -14.64 0.13
C LEU A 281 -6.38 -14.50 -0.02
N LYS A 282 -5.74 -15.57 -0.49
CA LYS A 282 -4.32 -15.59 -0.86
C LYS A 282 -4.19 -15.88 -2.34
N PRO A 283 -3.11 -15.41 -2.99
CA PRO A 283 -2.86 -15.72 -4.39
C PRO A 283 -2.79 -17.23 -4.61
N HIS A 284 -3.25 -17.68 -5.77
CA HIS A 284 -3.10 -19.07 -6.16
C HIS A 284 -1.61 -19.43 -6.35
N TYR A 285 -1.26 -20.69 -6.09
CA TYR A 285 0.14 -21.12 -6.18
C TYR A 285 0.77 -20.88 -7.56
N SER A 286 0.00 -21.07 -8.64
CA SER A 286 0.46 -20.79 -10.01
C SER A 286 0.83 -19.32 -10.23
N GLU A 287 0.09 -18.37 -9.61
CA GLU A 287 0.42 -16.96 -9.66
C GLU A 287 1.72 -16.67 -8.89
N VAL A 288 1.92 -17.28 -7.74
CA VAL A 288 3.15 -17.13 -6.96
C VAL A 288 4.38 -17.61 -7.72
N LEU A 289 4.25 -18.65 -8.54
CA LEU A 289 5.33 -19.17 -9.40
C LEU A 289 5.66 -18.17 -10.53
N SER A 290 4.66 -17.58 -11.17
CA SER A 290 4.86 -16.64 -12.27
C SER A 290 5.18 -15.22 -11.80
N ASN A 291 4.67 -14.80 -10.64
CA ASN A 291 4.87 -13.49 -10.03
C ASN A 291 5.25 -13.63 -8.55
N SER A 292 6.55 -13.70 -8.27
CA SER A 292 7.06 -13.86 -6.89
C SER A 292 6.66 -12.72 -5.94
N ARG A 293 6.29 -11.54 -6.45
CA ARG A 293 5.81 -10.40 -5.67
C ARG A 293 4.43 -10.65 -5.07
N SER A 294 3.62 -11.52 -5.68
CA SER A 294 2.31 -11.89 -5.15
C SER A 294 2.38 -12.74 -3.86
N LYS A 295 3.52 -13.37 -3.58
CA LYS A 295 3.68 -14.34 -2.47
C LYS A 295 3.20 -13.83 -1.11
N SER A 296 3.41 -12.56 -0.81
CA SER A 296 2.99 -11.94 0.46
C SER A 296 1.59 -11.34 0.41
N ALA A 297 1.00 -11.23 -0.77
CA ALA A 297 -0.30 -10.56 -0.94
C ALA A 297 -1.41 -11.21 -0.11
N THR A 298 -2.31 -10.38 0.37
CA THR A 298 -3.56 -10.77 1.04
C THR A 298 -4.67 -9.88 0.53
N LEU A 299 -5.70 -10.47 -0.05
CA LEU A 299 -6.91 -9.77 -0.48
C LEU A 299 -7.95 -9.85 0.63
N ARG A 300 -8.49 -8.68 1.01
CA ARG A 300 -9.66 -8.54 1.87
C ARG A 300 -10.68 -7.63 1.22
N TYR A 301 -11.96 -7.93 1.39
CA TYR A 301 -13.03 -7.05 0.94
C TYR A 301 -14.27 -7.16 1.81
N GLY A 302 -15.01 -6.06 1.87
CA GLY A 302 -16.31 -5.96 2.53
C GLY A 302 -17.35 -5.39 1.57
N ILE A 303 -18.57 -5.88 1.67
CA ILE A 303 -19.75 -5.46 0.91
C ILE A 303 -20.64 -4.63 1.83
N LYS A 304 -21.08 -3.46 1.41
CA LYS A 304 -22.02 -2.58 2.12
C LYS A 304 -23.39 -3.25 2.22
N LEU A 305 -24.01 -3.18 3.40
CA LEU A 305 -25.36 -3.76 3.67
C LEU A 305 -26.49 -2.81 3.30
#